data_d3b63321a8da81ee5ee678d03848b97d
#
_entry.id   d3b63321a8da81ee5ee678d03848b97d
#
_cell.length_a   1.000
_cell.length_b   1.000
_cell.length_c   1.000
_cell.angle_alpha   90.00
_cell.angle_beta   90.00
_cell.angle_gamma   90.00
#
_symmetry.space_group_name_H-M   'P 1'
#
loop_
_entity.id
_entity.type
_entity.pdbx_description
1 polymer ?
#
loop_
_entity_poly.entity_id
_entity_poly.type
_entity_poly.pdbx_seq_one_letter_code
_entity_poly.pdbx_strand_id
1 'polypeptide(L)'
;MSSKNCESEGLFGTIKVGIGAGLVAGCALFSSFLSIDQQLNIPHGTFYKTIGIPMGVEGFGAVLIGLLMHITVAALIGIAFNISASYWRTFRIVTVPKGILTGAVTGAIVFSLAFLPLHTMVMMPILETTLSSPDSVVSILPEEKEALLELIKGNDFVLWYSAMLHVLFGSVLGLMSGFLLHDRYRNVPRIRSIW
;
A
#
# COMPACT_ATOMS: atom_id res chain seq x y z
N MET A 1 -8.70 -22.82 -31.75
CA MET A 1 -8.20 -22.37 -30.44
C MET A 1 -9.39 -21.92 -29.60
N SER A 2 -9.59 -22.50 -28.43
CA SER A 2 -10.82 -22.28 -27.64
C SER A 2 -10.83 -20.88 -27.04
N SER A 3 -11.97 -20.19 -27.05
CA SER A 3 -12.16 -18.86 -26.45
C SER A 3 -11.72 -18.78 -24.97
N LYS A 4 -11.83 -19.89 -24.25
CA LYS A 4 -11.38 -20.02 -22.86
C LYS A 4 -9.88 -19.79 -22.66
N ASN A 5 -9.03 -20.20 -23.62
CA ASN A 5 -7.59 -20.01 -23.51
C ASN A 5 -7.20 -18.53 -23.70
N CYS A 6 -7.92 -17.79 -24.54
CA CYS A 6 -7.66 -16.37 -24.77
C CYS A 6 -8.08 -15.50 -23.58
N GLU A 7 -9.16 -15.86 -22.87
CA GLU A 7 -9.59 -15.18 -21.63
C GLU A 7 -8.63 -15.44 -20.47
N SER A 8 -8.15 -16.67 -20.31
CA SER A 8 -7.20 -17.02 -19.24
C SER A 8 -5.84 -16.33 -19.42
N GLU A 9 -5.34 -16.22 -20.64
CA GLU A 9 -4.13 -15.47 -20.96
C GLU A 9 -4.29 -13.97 -20.68
N GLY A 10 -5.47 -13.42 -20.95
CA GLY A 10 -5.82 -12.02 -20.64
C GLY A 10 -5.81 -11.73 -19.14
N LEU A 11 -6.45 -12.59 -18.34
CA LEU A 11 -6.48 -12.44 -16.89
C LEU A 11 -5.09 -12.61 -16.26
N PHE A 12 -4.34 -13.61 -16.68
CA PHE A 12 -2.99 -13.86 -16.18
C PHE A 12 -2.05 -12.69 -16.49
N GLY A 13 -2.15 -12.11 -17.69
CA GLY A 13 -1.40 -10.90 -18.05
C GLY A 13 -1.77 -9.70 -17.16
N THR A 14 -3.06 -9.53 -16.85
CA THR A 14 -3.55 -8.46 -15.96
C THR A 14 -3.02 -8.63 -14.53
N ILE A 15 -2.99 -9.85 -14.01
CA ILE A 15 -2.42 -10.16 -12.68
C ILE A 15 -0.93 -9.83 -12.65
N LYS A 16 -0.15 -10.25 -13.67
CA LYS A 16 1.29 -9.91 -13.74
C LYS A 16 1.55 -8.41 -13.73
N VAL A 17 0.79 -7.65 -14.52
CA VAL A 17 0.87 -6.18 -14.53
C VAL A 17 0.52 -5.62 -13.15
N GLY A 18 -0.53 -6.15 -12.53
CA GLY A 18 -0.96 -5.75 -11.18
C GLY A 18 0.13 -5.97 -10.13
N ILE A 19 0.75 -7.15 -10.13
CA ILE A 19 1.88 -7.45 -9.23
C ILE A 19 3.03 -6.47 -9.47
N GLY A 20 3.48 -6.33 -10.73
CA GLY A 20 4.61 -5.46 -11.06
C GLY A 20 4.36 -4.00 -10.69
N ALA A 21 3.20 -3.46 -11.06
CA ALA A 21 2.84 -2.08 -10.73
C ALA A 21 2.68 -1.85 -9.22
N GLY A 22 2.09 -2.82 -8.50
CA GLY A 22 1.95 -2.78 -7.06
C GLY A 22 3.29 -2.82 -6.32
N LEU A 23 4.20 -3.69 -6.75
CA LEU A 23 5.56 -3.77 -6.21
C LEU A 23 6.33 -2.47 -6.41
N VAL A 24 6.30 -1.90 -7.62
CA VAL A 24 6.96 -0.62 -7.89
C VAL A 24 6.38 0.50 -7.03
N ALA A 25 5.05 0.58 -6.92
CA ALA A 25 4.41 1.58 -6.07
C ALA A 25 4.76 1.39 -4.58
N GLY A 26 4.77 0.15 -4.07
CA GLY A 26 5.17 -0.17 -2.71
C GLY A 26 6.63 0.18 -2.43
N CYS A 27 7.54 -0.14 -3.34
CA CYS A 27 8.96 0.19 -3.22
C CYS A 27 9.22 1.71 -3.31
N ALA A 28 8.46 2.44 -4.14
CA ALA A 28 8.58 3.90 -4.23
C ALA A 28 8.28 4.61 -2.90
N LEU A 29 7.43 4.02 -2.05
CA LEU A 29 7.13 4.57 -0.73
C LEU A 29 8.11 4.16 0.36
N PHE A 30 9.01 3.22 0.10
CA PHE A 30 10.00 2.77 1.09
C PHE A 30 10.82 3.92 1.66
N SER A 31 11.33 4.79 0.80
CA SER A 31 12.08 5.98 1.21
C SER A 31 11.24 6.98 2.01
N SER A 32 9.94 7.06 1.71
CA SER A 32 9.01 7.95 2.41
C SER A 32 8.80 7.51 3.87
N PHE A 33 8.72 6.21 4.13
CA PHE A 33 8.60 5.69 5.50
C PHE A 33 9.88 5.93 6.32
N LEU A 34 11.05 5.76 5.73
CA LEU A 34 12.31 6.11 6.39
C LEU A 34 12.40 7.63 6.65
N SER A 35 11.84 8.44 5.77
CA SER A 35 11.75 9.88 5.95
C SER A 35 10.82 10.29 7.10
N ILE A 36 9.73 9.54 7.33
CA ILE A 36 8.85 9.75 8.50
C ILE A 36 9.64 9.52 9.79
N ASP A 37 10.31 8.37 9.89
CA ASP A 37 11.12 8.05 11.07
C ASP A 37 12.14 9.17 11.35
N GLN A 38 12.79 9.68 10.31
CA GLN A 38 13.75 10.77 10.44
C GLN A 38 13.10 12.09 10.87
N GLN A 39 11.94 12.45 10.32
CA GLN A 39 11.22 13.68 10.67
C GLN A 39 10.71 13.69 12.11
N LEU A 40 10.31 12.52 12.60
CA LEU A 40 9.87 12.32 13.97
C LEU A 40 11.04 12.09 14.94
N ASN A 41 12.29 12.08 14.43
CA ASN A 41 13.50 11.81 15.21
C ASN A 41 13.43 10.48 15.98
N ILE A 42 12.86 9.46 15.35
CA ILE A 42 12.73 8.09 15.89
C ILE A 42 13.65 7.14 15.13
N PRO A 43 14.00 5.98 15.72
CA PRO A 43 14.87 5.00 15.07
C PRO A 43 14.34 4.55 13.70
N HIS A 44 15.22 4.44 12.70
CA HIS A 44 14.84 3.98 11.38
C HIS A 44 14.22 2.59 11.39
N GLY A 45 13.12 2.43 10.69
CA GLY A 45 12.35 1.20 10.62
C GLY A 45 11.25 1.07 11.66
N THR A 46 11.10 2.08 12.57
CA THR A 46 10.06 2.07 13.60
C THR A 46 8.67 1.97 13.01
N PHE A 47 8.41 2.63 11.88
CA PHE A 47 7.13 2.51 11.20
C PHE A 47 6.82 1.05 10.79
N TYR A 48 7.79 0.32 10.26
CA TYR A 48 7.60 -1.09 9.91
C TYR A 48 7.45 -1.99 11.14
N LYS A 49 8.05 -1.62 12.27
CA LYS A 49 7.88 -2.34 13.53
C LYS A 49 6.43 -2.28 14.05
N THR A 50 5.69 -1.20 13.75
CA THR A 50 4.26 -1.12 14.10
C THR A 50 3.43 -2.23 13.44
N ILE A 51 3.91 -2.79 12.34
CA ILE A 51 3.30 -3.93 11.64
C ILE A 51 3.87 -5.25 12.15
N GLY A 52 5.20 -5.33 12.33
CA GLY A 52 5.88 -6.58 12.68
C GLY A 52 5.70 -7.00 14.14
N ILE A 53 5.64 -6.05 15.08
CA ILE A 53 5.43 -6.36 16.51
C ILE A 53 4.08 -7.04 16.76
N PRO A 54 2.94 -6.58 16.20
CA PRO A 54 1.67 -7.29 16.31
C PRO A 54 1.69 -8.72 15.76
N MET A 55 2.65 -9.03 14.90
CA MET A 55 2.87 -10.41 14.39
C MET A 55 3.73 -11.28 15.33
N GLY A 56 4.09 -10.77 16.51
CA GLY A 56 4.90 -11.49 17.52
C GLY A 56 6.40 -11.51 17.19
N VAL A 57 6.90 -10.59 16.36
CA VAL A 57 8.30 -10.53 15.95
C VAL A 57 8.97 -9.28 16.53
N GLU A 58 10.24 -9.40 16.92
CA GLU A 58 10.99 -8.36 17.62
C GLU A 58 12.19 -7.84 16.82
N GLY A 59 12.71 -6.70 17.28
CA GLY A 59 13.96 -6.13 16.79
C GLY A 59 13.95 -5.90 15.28
N PHE A 60 15.06 -6.25 14.63
CA PHE A 60 15.19 -6.14 13.18
C PHE A 60 14.24 -7.08 12.42
N GLY A 61 13.88 -8.22 13.01
CA GLY A 61 12.89 -9.14 12.46
C GLY A 61 11.53 -8.47 12.25
N ALA A 62 11.10 -7.62 13.19
CA ALA A 62 9.85 -6.86 13.07
C ALA A 62 9.87 -5.90 11.88
N VAL A 63 11.01 -5.25 11.60
CA VAL A 63 11.19 -4.39 10.42
C VAL A 63 11.04 -5.20 9.14
N LEU A 64 11.70 -6.36 9.06
CA LEU A 64 11.65 -7.22 7.87
C LEU A 64 10.24 -7.75 7.61
N ILE A 65 9.56 -8.25 8.64
CA ILE A 65 8.18 -8.74 8.51
C ILE A 65 7.25 -7.61 8.12
N GLY A 66 7.38 -6.43 8.76
CA GLY A 66 6.58 -5.26 8.41
C GLY A 66 6.78 -4.84 6.95
N LEU A 67 8.03 -4.80 6.48
CA LEU A 67 8.34 -4.51 5.08
C LEU A 67 7.74 -5.56 4.13
N LEU A 68 7.94 -6.86 4.43
CA LEU A 68 7.40 -7.94 3.60
C LEU A 68 5.87 -7.89 3.52
N MET A 69 5.20 -7.65 4.64
CA MET A 69 3.74 -7.48 4.68
C MET A 69 3.31 -6.27 3.85
N HIS A 70 4.00 -5.13 3.99
CA HIS A 70 3.72 -3.93 3.20
C HIS A 70 3.82 -4.22 1.69
N ILE A 71 4.92 -4.81 1.24
CA ILE A 71 5.14 -5.13 -0.19
C ILE A 71 4.12 -6.16 -0.69
N THR A 72 3.78 -7.16 0.12
CA THR A 72 2.77 -8.17 -0.22
C THR A 72 1.40 -7.53 -0.41
N VAL A 73 0.97 -6.69 0.54
CA VAL A 73 -0.30 -5.96 0.44
C VAL A 73 -0.29 -5.01 -0.76
N ALA A 74 0.82 -4.33 -1.03
CA ALA A 74 0.96 -3.49 -2.21
C ALA A 74 0.76 -4.27 -3.52
N ALA A 75 1.32 -5.47 -3.63
CA ALA A 75 1.12 -6.35 -4.78
C ALA A 75 -0.34 -6.80 -4.91
N LEU A 76 -1.00 -7.17 -3.81
CA LEU A 76 -2.41 -7.57 -3.79
C LEU A 76 -3.35 -6.43 -4.21
N ILE A 77 -3.09 -5.21 -3.71
CA ILE A 77 -3.83 -4.01 -4.13
C ILE A 77 -3.61 -3.75 -5.62
N GLY A 78 -2.38 -3.91 -6.11
CA GLY A 78 -2.07 -3.77 -7.53
C GLY A 78 -2.83 -4.77 -8.41
N ILE A 79 -2.96 -6.02 -7.98
CA ILE A 79 -3.77 -7.04 -8.66
C ILE A 79 -5.24 -6.60 -8.69
N ALA A 80 -5.80 -6.27 -7.52
CA ALA A 80 -7.21 -5.87 -7.40
C ALA A 80 -7.52 -4.63 -8.26
N PHE A 81 -6.63 -3.63 -8.26
CA PHE A 81 -6.74 -2.43 -9.09
C PHE A 81 -6.77 -2.75 -10.58
N ASN A 82 -5.82 -3.55 -11.07
CA ASN A 82 -5.73 -3.88 -12.50
C ASN A 82 -6.87 -4.81 -12.95
N ILE A 83 -7.32 -5.72 -12.11
CA ILE A 83 -8.52 -6.53 -12.38
C ILE A 83 -9.74 -5.61 -12.49
N SER A 84 -9.96 -4.73 -11.52
CA SER A 84 -11.07 -3.77 -11.53
C SER A 84 -11.04 -2.87 -12.76
N ALA A 85 -9.87 -2.36 -13.12
CA ALA A 85 -9.66 -1.55 -14.32
C ALA A 85 -9.94 -2.31 -15.61
N SER A 86 -9.80 -3.64 -15.62
CA SER A 86 -10.11 -4.49 -16.78
C SER A 86 -11.59 -4.79 -16.92
N TYR A 87 -12.31 -5.00 -15.78
CA TYR A 87 -13.72 -5.37 -15.79
C TYR A 87 -14.67 -4.19 -15.95
N TRP A 88 -14.36 -3.06 -15.27
CA TRP A 88 -15.26 -1.91 -15.27
C TRP A 88 -14.86 -0.84 -16.26
N ARG A 89 -15.74 -0.55 -17.20
CA ARG A 89 -15.52 0.44 -18.27
C ARG A 89 -15.10 1.82 -17.74
N THR A 90 -15.68 2.24 -16.63
CA THR A 90 -15.38 3.53 -15.98
C THR A 90 -13.94 3.60 -15.47
N PHE A 91 -13.43 2.50 -14.91
CA PHE A 91 -12.08 2.40 -14.36
C PHE A 91 -11.02 2.02 -15.41
N ARG A 92 -11.43 1.74 -16.65
CA ARG A 92 -10.50 1.35 -17.71
C ARG A 92 -9.44 2.43 -17.94
N ILE A 93 -8.18 2.05 -17.79
CA ILE A 93 -7.01 2.92 -17.92
C ILE A 93 -6.68 3.05 -19.41
N VAL A 94 -7.23 4.04 -20.07
CA VAL A 94 -7.00 4.31 -21.51
C VAL A 94 -5.92 5.36 -21.76
N THR A 95 -5.53 6.10 -20.74
CA THR A 95 -4.47 7.12 -20.78
C THR A 95 -3.71 7.14 -19.44
N VAL A 96 -2.45 7.56 -19.48
CA VAL A 96 -1.62 7.69 -18.27
C VAL A 96 -2.24 8.67 -17.24
N PRO A 97 -2.71 9.88 -17.61
CA PRO A 97 -3.36 10.78 -16.65
C PRO A 97 -4.59 10.17 -15.99
N LYS A 98 -5.41 9.43 -16.74
CA LYS A 98 -6.56 8.71 -16.17
C LYS A 98 -6.10 7.62 -15.20
N GLY A 99 -5.01 6.92 -15.53
CA GLY A 99 -4.40 5.94 -14.61
C GLY A 99 -4.00 6.57 -13.30
N ILE A 100 -3.30 7.69 -13.33
CA ILE A 100 -2.88 8.43 -12.12
C ILE A 100 -4.09 8.83 -11.28
N LEU A 101 -5.13 9.41 -11.89
CA LEU A 101 -6.32 9.85 -11.17
C LEU A 101 -7.09 8.68 -10.55
N THR A 102 -7.36 7.63 -11.32
CA THR A 102 -8.05 6.44 -10.80
C THR A 102 -7.22 5.73 -9.72
N GLY A 103 -5.91 5.70 -9.87
CA GLY A 103 -4.99 5.19 -8.87
C GLY A 103 -5.02 6.04 -7.59
N ALA A 104 -4.97 7.37 -7.68
CA ALA A 104 -5.08 8.27 -6.53
C ALA A 104 -6.37 8.05 -5.73
N VAL A 105 -7.50 7.95 -6.42
CA VAL A 105 -8.80 7.63 -5.81
C VAL A 105 -8.77 6.25 -5.14
N THR A 106 -8.17 5.26 -5.78
CA THR A 106 -7.99 3.92 -5.19
C THR A 106 -7.14 3.98 -3.92
N GLY A 107 -6.06 4.75 -3.92
CA GLY A 107 -5.23 4.97 -2.73
C GLY A 107 -6.02 5.59 -1.58
N ALA A 108 -6.85 6.60 -1.84
CA ALA A 108 -7.73 7.19 -0.83
C ALA A 108 -8.77 6.20 -0.29
N ILE A 109 -9.34 5.35 -1.15
CA ILE A 109 -10.26 4.27 -0.75
C ILE A 109 -9.55 3.25 0.13
N VAL A 110 -8.34 2.81 -0.25
CA VAL A 110 -7.53 1.86 0.54
C VAL A 110 -7.20 2.44 1.90
N PHE A 111 -6.82 3.72 1.97
CA PHE A 111 -6.60 4.39 3.25
C PHE A 111 -7.85 4.34 4.13
N SER A 112 -8.99 4.78 3.61
CA SER A 112 -10.21 4.98 4.40
C SER A 112 -10.88 3.67 4.80
N LEU A 113 -10.90 2.66 3.93
CA LEU A 113 -11.66 1.43 4.13
C LEU A 113 -10.82 0.25 4.62
N ALA A 114 -9.52 0.27 4.39
CA ALA A 114 -8.63 -0.82 4.80
C ALA A 114 -7.64 -0.36 5.88
N PHE A 115 -6.81 0.65 5.57
CA PHE A 115 -5.75 1.06 6.49
C PHE A 115 -6.32 1.64 7.79
N LEU A 116 -7.22 2.61 7.72
CA LEU A 116 -7.73 3.30 8.91
C LEU A 116 -8.43 2.35 9.90
N PRO A 117 -9.37 1.46 9.49
CA PRO A 117 -9.95 0.48 10.39
C PRO A 117 -8.92 -0.52 10.94
N LEU A 118 -8.02 -1.03 10.09
CA LEU A 118 -6.98 -1.95 10.51
C LEU A 118 -6.05 -1.30 11.54
N HIS A 119 -5.63 -0.06 11.29
CA HIS A 119 -4.77 0.69 12.19
C HIS A 119 -5.46 0.93 13.54
N THR A 120 -6.68 1.46 13.55
CA THR A 120 -7.36 1.88 14.79
C THR A 120 -7.95 0.72 15.58
N MET A 121 -8.46 -0.33 14.92
CA MET A 121 -9.18 -1.42 15.58
C MET A 121 -8.32 -2.65 15.89
N VAL A 122 -7.19 -2.81 15.16
CA VAL A 122 -6.35 -4.00 15.29
C VAL A 122 -4.93 -3.63 15.73
N MET A 123 -4.23 -2.81 14.94
CA MET A 123 -2.82 -2.52 15.21
C MET A 123 -2.62 -1.76 16.52
N MET A 124 -3.38 -0.68 16.73
CA MET A 124 -3.25 0.15 17.93
C MET A 124 -3.52 -0.63 19.21
N PRO A 125 -4.65 -1.35 19.40
CA PRO A 125 -4.91 -2.09 20.62
C PRO A 125 -3.86 -3.18 20.90
N ILE A 126 -3.38 -3.88 19.86
CA ILE A 126 -2.35 -4.91 20.05
C ILE A 126 -1.03 -4.27 20.48
N LEU A 127 -0.63 -3.17 19.84
CA LEU A 127 0.60 -2.47 20.20
C LEU A 127 0.52 -1.89 21.62
N GLU A 128 -0.59 -1.26 22.00
CA GLU A 128 -0.77 -0.73 23.34
C GLU A 128 -0.67 -1.83 24.41
N THR A 129 -1.33 -2.96 24.20
CA THR A 129 -1.26 -4.10 25.11
C THR A 129 0.14 -4.69 25.20
N THR A 130 0.82 -4.86 24.06
CA THR A 130 2.19 -5.38 23.99
C THR A 130 3.19 -4.43 24.66
N LEU A 131 3.07 -3.14 24.44
CA LEU A 131 3.99 -2.14 25.00
C LEU A 131 3.72 -1.86 26.49
N SER A 132 2.51 -2.08 26.99
CA SER A 132 2.11 -1.82 28.39
C SER A 132 2.34 -3.03 29.31
N SER A 133 2.48 -4.23 28.76
CA SER A 133 2.67 -5.45 29.54
C SER A 133 4.06 -5.49 30.17
N PRO A 134 4.20 -5.65 31.50
CA PRO A 134 5.48 -5.83 32.16
C PRO A 134 6.14 -7.17 31.81
N ASP A 135 5.33 -8.17 31.42
CA ASP A 135 5.75 -9.51 31.01
C ASP A 135 5.86 -9.65 29.48
N SER A 136 5.89 -8.51 28.76
CA SER A 136 6.01 -8.58 27.31
C SER A 136 7.33 -9.29 26.97
N VAL A 137 7.21 -10.38 26.25
CA VAL A 137 8.34 -11.15 25.70
C VAL A 137 9.20 -10.26 24.78
N VAL A 138 8.64 -9.13 24.35
CA VAL A 138 9.26 -8.19 23.42
C VAL A 138 10.24 -7.28 24.15
N SER A 139 11.53 -7.52 23.96
CA SER A 139 12.60 -6.66 24.47
C SER A 139 12.73 -5.40 23.61
N ILE A 140 11.99 -4.34 23.98
CA ILE A 140 12.01 -3.05 23.28
C ILE A 140 12.82 -2.06 24.13
N LEU A 141 13.72 -1.33 23.49
CA LEU A 141 14.46 -0.24 24.14
C LEU A 141 13.49 0.85 24.61
N PRO A 142 13.72 1.49 25.79
CA PRO A 142 12.83 2.54 26.30
C PRO A 142 12.54 3.65 25.31
N GLU A 143 13.57 4.11 24.59
CA GLU A 143 13.46 5.16 23.56
C GLU A 143 12.58 4.72 22.37
N GLU A 144 12.70 3.45 21.99
CA GLU A 144 11.90 2.87 20.92
C GLU A 144 10.44 2.69 21.36
N LYS A 145 10.22 2.34 22.63
CA LYS A 145 8.88 2.23 23.20
C LYS A 145 8.14 3.56 23.17
N GLU A 146 8.81 4.64 23.57
CA GLU A 146 8.24 5.99 23.48
C GLU A 146 7.90 6.38 22.06
N ALA A 147 8.81 6.12 21.10
CA ALA A 147 8.61 6.40 19.69
C ALA A 147 7.40 5.63 19.10
N LEU A 148 7.27 4.35 19.46
CA LEU A 148 6.13 3.53 19.04
C LEU A 148 4.81 4.05 19.65
N LEU A 149 4.82 4.42 20.93
CA LEU A 149 3.65 5.00 21.59
C LEU A 149 3.25 6.36 20.99
N GLU A 150 4.21 7.18 20.59
CA GLU A 150 3.94 8.47 19.93
C GLU A 150 3.33 8.26 18.54
N LEU A 151 3.84 7.31 17.76
CA LEU A 151 3.24 6.92 16.47
C LEU A 151 1.82 6.38 16.62
N ILE A 152 1.53 5.66 17.70
CA ILE A 152 0.25 5.04 17.97
C ILE A 152 -0.79 6.07 18.48
N LYS A 153 -0.39 7.00 19.36
CA LYS A 153 -1.31 7.95 20.00
C LYS A 153 -2.04 8.88 19.03
N GLY A 154 -1.91 8.63 17.73
CA GLY A 154 -2.75 9.25 16.73
C GLY A 154 -2.49 10.75 16.63
N ASN A 155 -1.24 11.14 16.57
CA ASN A 155 -0.93 12.50 16.15
C ASN A 155 -1.60 12.70 14.77
N ASP A 156 -2.48 13.70 14.65
CA ASP A 156 -3.18 14.03 13.41
C ASP A 156 -2.21 14.09 12.22
N PHE A 157 -0.96 14.48 12.48
CA PHE A 157 0.11 14.46 11.51
C PHE A 157 0.37 13.07 10.90
N VAL A 158 0.44 12.01 11.72
CA VAL A 158 0.70 10.64 11.24
C VAL A 158 -0.45 10.14 10.38
N LEU A 159 -1.70 10.42 10.75
CA LEU A 159 -2.87 10.04 9.98
C LEU A 159 -2.92 10.78 8.64
N TRP A 160 -2.71 12.10 8.62
CA TRP A 160 -2.69 12.89 7.40
C TRP A 160 -1.54 12.48 6.48
N TYR A 161 -0.35 12.24 7.04
CA TYR A 161 0.80 11.78 6.28
C TYR A 161 0.54 10.39 5.67
N SER A 162 -0.04 9.48 6.45
CA SER A 162 -0.44 8.16 5.94
C SER A 162 -1.48 8.27 4.82
N ALA A 163 -2.47 9.17 4.94
CA ALA A 163 -3.45 9.42 3.88
C ALA A 163 -2.77 9.90 2.59
N MET A 164 -1.85 10.86 2.71
CA MET A 164 -1.08 11.36 1.55
C MET A 164 -0.23 10.27 0.90
N LEU A 165 0.42 9.43 1.70
CA LEU A 165 1.21 8.31 1.19
C LEU A 165 0.36 7.28 0.46
N HIS A 166 -0.85 7.00 0.93
CA HIS A 166 -1.77 6.09 0.22
C HIS A 166 -2.24 6.68 -1.12
N VAL A 167 -2.53 7.98 -1.16
CA VAL A 167 -2.84 8.68 -2.41
C VAL A 167 -1.65 8.65 -3.38
N LEU A 168 -0.44 8.89 -2.87
CA LEU A 168 0.79 8.79 -3.66
C LEU A 168 1.03 7.37 -4.17
N PHE A 169 0.90 6.36 -3.30
CA PHE A 169 0.94 4.95 -3.68
C PHE A 169 0.00 4.65 -4.84
N GLY A 170 -1.28 5.02 -4.69
CA GLY A 170 -2.27 4.83 -5.73
C GLY A 170 -1.92 5.57 -7.03
N SER A 171 -1.38 6.79 -6.94
CA SER A 171 -0.95 7.57 -8.11
C SER A 171 0.18 6.87 -8.87
N VAL A 172 1.20 6.35 -8.16
CA VAL A 172 2.31 5.59 -8.76
C VAL A 172 1.81 4.27 -9.34
N LEU A 173 0.92 3.56 -8.62
CA LEU A 173 0.28 2.35 -9.11
C LEU A 173 -0.47 2.59 -10.43
N GLY A 174 -1.28 3.65 -10.47
CA GLY A 174 -2.03 4.03 -11.66
C GLY A 174 -1.14 4.50 -12.81
N LEU A 175 -0.06 5.23 -12.51
CA LEU A 175 0.97 5.64 -13.47
C LEU A 175 1.62 4.41 -14.13
N MET A 176 2.11 3.47 -13.32
CA MET A 176 2.76 2.25 -13.82
C MET A 176 1.80 1.38 -14.62
N SER A 177 0.58 1.19 -14.12
CA SER A 177 -0.47 0.47 -14.85
C SER A 177 -0.80 1.14 -16.17
N GLY A 178 -0.86 2.49 -16.20
CA GLY A 178 -1.08 3.27 -17.42
C GLY A 178 0.01 3.07 -18.47
N PHE A 179 1.27 3.05 -18.06
CA PHE A 179 2.38 2.77 -18.96
C PHE A 179 2.34 1.33 -19.49
N LEU A 180 2.18 0.35 -18.62
CA LEU A 180 2.23 -1.07 -18.98
C LEU A 180 1.02 -1.50 -19.84
N LEU A 181 -0.12 -0.83 -19.69
CA LEU A 181 -1.34 -1.13 -20.46
C LEU A 181 -1.53 -0.24 -21.67
N HIS A 182 -0.70 0.80 -21.87
CA HIS A 182 -0.86 1.76 -22.96
C HIS A 182 -0.96 1.09 -24.34
N ASP A 183 -0.09 0.13 -24.63
CA ASP A 183 -0.06 -0.54 -25.92
C ASP A 183 -1.28 -1.45 -26.13
N ARG A 184 -1.83 -2.02 -25.05
CA ARG A 184 -3.01 -2.88 -25.10
C ARG A 184 -4.28 -2.09 -25.49
N TYR A 185 -4.35 -0.80 -25.16
CA TYR A 185 -5.48 0.08 -25.44
C TYR A 185 -5.24 1.07 -26.58
N ARG A 186 -4.10 1.00 -27.25
CA ARG A 186 -3.73 1.92 -28.33
C ARG A 186 -4.73 1.92 -29.49
N ASN A 187 -5.35 0.80 -29.79
CA ASN A 187 -6.28 0.61 -30.90
C ASN A 187 -7.76 0.62 -30.47
N VAL A 188 -8.06 0.89 -29.20
CA VAL A 188 -9.45 1.02 -28.75
C VAL A 188 -10.00 2.36 -29.25
N PRO A 189 -11.15 2.39 -29.99
CA PRO A 189 -11.77 3.63 -30.43
C PRO A 189 -12.01 4.54 -29.22
N ARG A 190 -11.34 5.67 -29.20
CA ARG A 190 -11.55 6.69 -28.17
C ARG A 190 -12.90 7.32 -28.42
N ILE A 191 -13.90 6.98 -27.63
CA ILE A 191 -15.12 7.78 -27.58
C ILE A 191 -14.65 9.18 -27.15
N ARG A 192 -14.97 10.20 -27.95
CA ARG A 192 -14.64 11.62 -27.68
C ARG A 192 -15.42 12.19 -26.49
N SER A 193 -15.48 11.51 -25.40
CA SER A 193 -15.95 12.01 -24.11
C SER A 193 -14.75 12.08 -23.19
N ILE A 194 -14.66 13.14 -22.48
CA ILE A 194 -13.58 13.66 -21.63
C ILE A 194 -13.03 12.62 -20.62
N TRP A 195 -13.56 11.43 -20.61
CA TRP A 195 -13.18 10.34 -19.68
C TRP A 195 -13.01 9.02 -20.43
#